data_9f4e6303a465e60df2b888f4fd1f6bc2
#
_entry.id   9f4e6303a465e60df2b888f4fd1f6bc2
#
_cell.length_a   1.000
_cell.length_b   1.000
_cell.length_c   1.000
_cell.angle_alpha   90.00
_cell.angle_beta   90.00
_cell.angle_gamma   90.00
#
_symmetry.space_group_name_H-M   'P 1'
#
loop_
_entity.id
_entity.type
_entity.pdbx_description
1 polymer ?
#
loop_
_entity_poly.entity_id
_entity_poly.type
_entity_poly.pdbx_seq_one_letter_code
_entity_poly.pdbx_strand_id
1 'polypeptide(L)'
;MEKVDRTHWERAELFEFFSAVSHPFYSVTFRVDVTNLYRYVKERHLSFYYAMGYLVTDAVNSVKNFRYAIRDGEVWLLDERIPSLTRSEERR
;
A
#
# COMPACT_ATOMS: atom_id res chain seq x y z
N MET A 1 -12.82 7.62 -7.53
CA MET A 1 -11.59 8.43 -7.48
C MET A 1 -11.97 9.90 -7.33
N GLU A 2 -11.38 10.58 -6.38
CA GLU A 2 -11.77 11.93 -6.01
C GLU A 2 -10.55 12.84 -6.01
N LYS A 3 -10.67 14.01 -6.65
CA LYS A 3 -9.60 14.99 -6.69
C LYS A 3 -9.50 15.72 -5.35
N VAL A 4 -8.28 15.86 -4.83
CA VAL A 4 -8.04 16.49 -3.53
C VAL A 4 -7.83 18.00 -3.71
N ASP A 5 -8.50 18.79 -2.90
CA ASP A 5 -8.29 20.23 -2.83
C ASP A 5 -7.09 20.49 -1.91
N ARG A 6 -5.93 20.78 -2.50
CA ARG A 6 -4.69 20.94 -1.75
C ARG A 6 -4.68 22.15 -0.82
N THR A 7 -5.55 23.12 -1.04
CA THR A 7 -5.59 24.30 -0.17
C THR A 7 -6.20 24.01 1.19
N HIS A 8 -7.04 22.97 1.28
CA HIS A 8 -7.70 22.56 2.52
C HIS A 8 -7.32 21.15 2.98
N TRP A 9 -6.29 20.58 2.37
CA TRP A 9 -5.85 19.23 2.67
C TRP A 9 -4.91 19.23 3.88
N GLU A 10 -5.19 18.38 4.85
CA GLU A 10 -4.40 18.29 6.09
C GLU A 10 -2.95 17.90 5.88
N ARG A 11 -2.63 17.24 4.77
CA ARG A 11 -1.28 16.80 4.42
C ARG A 11 -0.59 17.71 3.40
N ALA A 12 -1.16 18.87 3.12
CA ALA A 12 -0.64 19.75 2.08
C ALA A 12 0.80 20.17 2.33
N GLU A 13 1.15 20.50 3.58
CA GLU A 13 2.51 20.91 3.92
C GLU A 13 3.52 19.79 3.69
N LEU A 14 3.19 18.57 4.11
CA LEU A 14 4.07 17.43 3.89
C LEU A 14 4.20 17.13 2.41
N PHE A 15 3.11 17.21 1.68
CA PHE A 15 3.13 16.98 0.24
C PHE A 15 4.06 17.96 -0.45
N GLU A 16 3.95 19.25 -0.14
CA GLU A 16 4.79 20.26 -0.77
C GLU A 16 6.27 20.08 -0.41
N PHE A 17 6.55 19.75 0.86
CA PHE A 17 7.91 19.52 1.30
C PHE A 17 8.56 18.36 0.54
N PHE A 18 7.88 17.22 0.50
CA PHE A 18 8.45 16.03 -0.14
C PHE A 18 8.43 16.09 -1.66
N SER A 19 7.54 16.87 -2.24
CA SER A 19 7.51 17.06 -3.70
C SER A 19 8.76 17.79 -4.21
N ALA A 20 9.41 18.57 -3.36
CA ALA A 20 10.62 19.28 -3.72
C ALA A 20 11.87 18.40 -3.60
N VAL A 21 11.75 17.21 -3.03
CA VAL A 21 12.86 16.26 -2.84
C VAL A 21 13.00 15.41 -4.09
N SER A 22 14.24 15.20 -4.58
CA SER A 22 14.47 14.42 -5.80
C SER A 22 14.06 12.95 -5.68
N HIS A 23 14.17 12.37 -4.49
CA HIS A 23 13.80 10.97 -4.24
C HIS A 23 12.97 10.88 -2.97
N PRO A 24 11.67 11.24 -3.04
CA PRO A 24 10.81 11.29 -1.86
C PRO A 24 10.29 9.92 -1.44
N PHE A 25 11.15 8.93 -1.39
CA PHE A 25 10.79 7.57 -0.99
C PHE A 25 11.36 7.22 0.36
N TYR A 26 10.64 6.44 1.11
CA TYR A 26 11.16 5.83 2.31
C TYR A 26 10.54 4.45 2.48
N SER A 27 11.19 3.63 3.27
CA SER A 27 10.76 2.27 3.51
C SER A 27 10.76 2.00 5.00
N VAL A 28 9.75 1.27 5.47
CA VAL A 28 9.62 0.90 6.87
C VAL A 28 9.56 -0.62 6.96
N THR A 29 10.39 -1.19 7.84
CA THR A 29 10.41 -2.63 8.07
C THR A 29 10.09 -2.90 9.54
N PHE A 30 9.18 -3.83 9.79
CA PHE A 30 8.83 -4.22 11.14
C PHE A 30 8.42 -5.69 11.16
N ARG A 31 8.40 -6.26 12.36
CA ARG A 31 8.03 -7.66 12.52
C ARG A 31 6.54 -7.81 12.78
N VAL A 32 5.96 -8.82 12.17
CA VAL A 32 4.57 -9.16 12.38
C VAL A 32 4.48 -10.66 12.65
N ASP A 33 3.74 -11.05 13.68
CA ASP A 33 3.53 -12.47 13.98
C ASP A 33 2.47 -13.02 13.03
N VAL A 34 2.89 -13.91 12.15
CA VAL A 34 2.00 -14.52 11.15
C VAL A 34 1.79 -16.02 11.42
N THR A 35 2.03 -16.47 12.65
CA THR A 35 1.94 -17.88 13.00
C THR A 35 0.57 -18.47 12.64
N ASN A 36 -0.50 -17.80 13.02
CA ASN A 36 -1.85 -18.28 12.75
C ASN A 36 -2.17 -18.27 11.26
N LEU A 37 -1.74 -17.25 10.55
CA LEU A 37 -1.93 -17.19 9.10
C LEU A 37 -1.16 -18.30 8.41
N TYR A 38 0.09 -18.52 8.79
CA TYR A 38 0.92 -19.57 8.21
C TYR A 38 0.26 -20.93 8.38
N ARG A 39 -0.24 -21.20 9.58
CA ARG A 39 -0.95 -22.45 9.86
C ARG A 39 -2.21 -22.60 9.01
N TYR A 40 -2.98 -21.52 8.88
CA TYR A 40 -4.20 -21.51 8.09
C TYR A 40 -3.92 -21.87 6.62
N VAL A 41 -2.94 -21.20 6.01
CA VAL A 41 -2.66 -21.44 4.60
C VAL A 41 -2.06 -22.82 4.35
N LYS A 42 -1.28 -23.35 5.31
CA LYS A 42 -0.72 -24.69 5.20
C LYS A 42 -1.82 -25.75 5.22
N GLU A 43 -2.78 -25.61 6.11
CA GLU A 43 -3.90 -26.56 6.22
C GLU A 43 -4.76 -26.59 4.96
N ARG A 44 -4.85 -25.46 4.26
CA ARG A 44 -5.69 -25.33 3.07
C ARG A 44 -4.92 -25.37 1.77
N HIS A 45 -3.62 -25.64 1.82
CA HIS A 45 -2.75 -25.71 0.65
C HIS A 45 -2.79 -24.42 -0.18
N LEU A 46 -2.86 -23.27 0.50
CA LEU A 46 -2.88 -21.96 -0.15
C LEU A 46 -1.47 -21.38 -0.21
N SER A 47 -1.27 -20.40 -1.08
CA SER A 47 -0.02 -19.67 -1.16
C SER A 47 0.07 -18.63 -0.06
N PHE A 48 1.09 -18.75 0.79
CA PHE A 48 1.36 -17.75 1.83
C PHE A 48 1.62 -16.38 1.22
N TYR A 49 2.35 -16.34 0.11
CA TYR A 49 2.68 -15.09 -0.56
C TYR A 49 1.42 -14.33 -0.99
N TYR A 50 0.50 -15.00 -1.66
CA TYR A 50 -0.74 -14.36 -2.09
C TYR A 50 -1.67 -14.02 -0.94
N ALA A 51 -1.69 -14.85 0.10
CA ALA A 51 -2.48 -14.57 1.30
C ALA A 51 -1.98 -13.30 2.00
N MET A 52 -0.66 -13.17 2.14
CA MET A 52 -0.07 -11.95 2.71
C MET A 52 -0.35 -10.74 1.85
N GLY A 53 -0.21 -10.88 0.53
CA GLY A 53 -0.52 -9.79 -0.39
C GLY A 53 -1.94 -9.29 -0.25
N TYR A 54 -2.89 -10.21 -0.14
CA TYR A 54 -4.30 -9.86 0.06
C TYR A 54 -4.51 -9.11 1.37
N LEU A 55 -3.96 -9.62 2.47
CA LEU A 55 -4.15 -9.01 3.78
C LEU A 55 -3.49 -7.64 3.88
N VAL A 56 -2.29 -7.48 3.31
CA VAL A 56 -1.60 -6.19 3.30
C VAL A 56 -2.39 -5.18 2.47
N THR A 57 -2.89 -5.60 1.31
CA THR A 57 -3.70 -4.72 0.46
C THR A 57 -4.97 -4.29 1.16
N ASP A 58 -5.64 -5.20 1.84
CA ASP A 58 -6.84 -4.88 2.60
C ASP A 58 -6.54 -3.88 3.71
N ALA A 59 -5.45 -4.08 4.43
CA ALA A 59 -5.01 -3.17 5.49
C ALA A 59 -4.68 -1.78 4.93
N VAL A 60 -3.97 -1.73 3.81
CA VAL A 60 -3.62 -0.46 3.16
C VAL A 60 -4.88 0.29 2.73
N ASN A 61 -5.85 -0.41 2.16
CA ASN A 61 -7.09 0.22 1.70
C ASN A 61 -7.98 0.68 2.85
N SER A 62 -7.78 0.15 4.05
CA SER A 62 -8.53 0.60 5.22
C SER A 62 -8.02 1.93 5.78
N VAL A 63 -6.84 2.39 5.35
CA VAL A 63 -6.25 3.64 5.81
C VAL A 63 -6.29 4.64 4.65
N LYS A 64 -7.05 5.71 4.84
CA LYS A 64 -7.26 6.72 3.80
C LYS A 64 -5.96 7.28 3.25
N ASN A 65 -4.98 7.53 4.10
CA ASN A 65 -3.73 8.16 3.69
C ASN A 65 -2.93 7.32 2.69
N PHE A 66 -3.15 6.01 2.64
CA PHE A 66 -2.48 5.15 1.68
C PHE A 66 -3.17 5.12 0.31
N ARG A 67 -4.33 5.76 0.19
CA ARG A 67 -5.07 5.78 -1.08
C ARG A 67 -4.85 7.03 -1.91
N TYR A 68 -4.02 7.94 -1.46
CA TYR A 68 -3.68 9.12 -2.26
C TYR A 68 -2.72 8.77 -3.38
N ALA A 69 -2.91 9.38 -4.55
CA ALA A 69 -2.04 9.19 -5.70
C ALA A 69 -1.87 10.52 -6.44
N ILE A 70 -0.75 10.65 -7.12
CA ILE A 70 -0.47 11.85 -7.93
C ILE A 70 -0.65 11.48 -9.39
N ARG A 71 -1.51 12.21 -10.10
CA ARG A 71 -1.72 12.04 -11.53
C ARG A 71 -1.81 13.41 -12.19
N ASP A 72 -1.00 13.62 -13.21
CA ASP A 72 -0.97 14.88 -13.98
C ASP A 72 -0.77 16.11 -13.09
N GLY A 73 0.10 15.96 -12.07
CA GLY A 73 0.40 17.06 -11.15
C GLY A 73 -0.66 17.32 -10.11
N GLU A 74 -1.74 16.56 -10.11
CA GLU A 74 -2.84 16.68 -9.15
C GLU A 74 -2.84 15.51 -8.18
N VAL A 75 -3.39 15.73 -6.99
CA VAL A 75 -3.54 14.69 -5.98
C VAL A 75 -4.95 14.15 -6.02
N TRP A 76 -5.07 12.84 -6.06
CA TRP A 76 -6.35 12.13 -6.12
C TRP A 76 -6.46 11.15 -4.96
N LEU A 77 -7.66 11.03 -4.40
CA LEU A 77 -7.98 9.99 -3.43
C LEU A 77 -8.62 8.83 -4.18
N LEU A 78 -7.92 7.70 -4.20
CA LEU A 78 -8.41 6.51 -4.90
C LEU A 78 -9.42 5.77 -4.04
N ASP A 79 -10.37 5.09 -4.69
CA ASP A 79 -11.35 4.27 -3.98
C ASP A 79 -10.66 3.06 -3.36
N GLU A 80 -9.69 2.47 -4.09
CA GLU A 80 -8.89 1.38 -3.57
C GLU A 80 -7.58 1.29 -4.33
N ARG A 81 -6.59 0.65 -3.68
CA ARG A 81 -5.31 0.31 -4.30
C ARG A 81 -5.34 -1.14 -4.73
N ILE A 82 -4.75 -1.40 -5.88
CA ILE A 82 -4.59 -2.77 -6.39
C ILE A 82 -3.12 -3.14 -6.23
N PRO A 83 -2.81 -4.30 -5.62
CA PRO A 83 -1.42 -4.68 -5.40
C PRO A 83 -0.73 -5.06 -6.70
N SER A 84 0.57 -4.78 -6.75
CA SER A 84 1.43 -5.30 -7.79
C SER A 84 2.24 -6.43 -7.16
N LEU A 85 1.88 -7.67 -7.46
CA LEU A 85 2.53 -8.83 -6.89
C LEU A 85 3.34 -9.54 -7.96
N THR A 86 4.58 -9.86 -7.62
CA THR A 86 5.45 -10.64 -8.49
C THR A 86 5.82 -11.94 -7.78
N ARG A 87 5.91 -13.01 -8.55
CA ARG A 87 6.27 -14.30 -8.02
C ARG A 87 7.25 -14.97 -8.95
N SER A 88 8.36 -15.39 -8.40
CA SER A 88 9.40 -16.08 -9.17
C SER A 88 8.99 -17.51 -9.49
N GLU A 89 9.34 -18.00 -10.67
CA GLU A 89 9.07 -19.37 -11.08
C GLU A 89 9.68 -20.39 -10.14
N GLU A 90 10.87 -20.12 -9.64
CA GLU A 90 11.60 -21.05 -8.79
C GLU A 90 11.02 -21.16 -7.38
N ARG A 91 10.01 -20.39 -7.07
CA ARG A 91 9.37 -20.44 -5.77
C ARG A 91 8.25 -21.46 -5.65
N ARG A 92 7.99 -22.14 -6.69
CA ARG A 92 6.94 -23.14 -6.69
C ARG A 92 7.31 -24.41 -6.01
#